data_39cf76365706402912023a0879f8261a
#
_entry.id   39cf76365706402912023a0879f8261a
#
_cell.length_a   1.000
_cell.length_b   1.000
_cell.length_c   1.000
_cell.angle_alpha   90.00
_cell.angle_beta   90.00
_cell.angle_gamma   90.00
#
_symmetry.space_group_name_H-M   'P 1'
#
loop_
_entity.id
_entity.type
_entity.pdbx_description
1 polymer ?
#
loop_
_entity_poly.entity_id
_entity_poly.type
_entity_poly.pdbx_seq_one_letter_code
_entity_poly.pdbx_strand_id
1 'polypeptide(L)'
;FSHPYEPDLKKYAKYNLHGNDFYNLGVDYKYRGGRVVWIGEGAVGKQGYALLNQLKYKILTGYQLLLIHRCYSHDYWSFFGRSCGEGSAPQNENGWYLAAEAAPWAHWKFFASLDMFSFPWWKYRISKASQGIDGMFQATYSPQKDLLLYLNYRYKRKERDVSGTGGKVTLPVFHHKLRCRLA
;
A
#
# COMPACT_ATOMS: atom_id res chain seq x y z
N PHE A 1 26.82 12.87 11.87
CA PHE A 1 27.17 12.04 13.03
C PHE A 1 28.70 12.00 13.16
N SER A 2 29.23 12.08 14.37
CA SER A 2 30.67 11.99 14.64
C SER A 2 31.25 10.60 14.40
N HIS A 3 30.39 9.58 14.42
CA HIS A 3 30.73 8.19 14.09
C HIS A 3 29.70 7.65 13.07
N PRO A 4 30.14 6.79 12.12
CA PRO A 4 29.20 6.15 11.18
C PRO A 4 28.17 5.30 11.93
N TYR A 5 26.92 5.38 11.47
CA TYR A 5 25.89 4.45 11.92
C TYR A 5 26.00 3.16 11.12
N GLU A 6 26.55 2.13 11.75
CA GLU A 6 26.80 0.81 11.15
C GLU A 6 26.07 -0.28 11.96
N PRO A 7 24.75 -0.42 11.79
CA PRO A 7 24.02 -1.49 12.45
C PRO A 7 24.37 -2.85 11.84
N ASP A 8 24.27 -3.92 12.65
CA ASP A 8 24.35 -5.29 12.15
C ASP A 8 23.13 -5.60 11.27
N LEU A 9 23.31 -5.50 9.97
CA LEU A 9 22.23 -5.60 8.99
C LEU A 9 22.04 -7.06 8.55
N LYS A 10 20.89 -7.62 8.89
CA LYS A 10 20.42 -8.89 8.31
C LYS A 10 20.17 -8.73 6.81
N LYS A 11 20.25 -9.83 6.06
CA LYS A 11 20.14 -9.82 4.58
C LYS A 11 18.90 -9.11 4.05
N TYR A 12 17.75 -9.19 4.71
CA TYR A 12 16.54 -8.48 4.36
C TYR A 12 16.61 -6.97 4.67
N ALA A 13 17.52 -6.56 5.55
CA ALA A 13 17.72 -5.17 5.97
C ALA A 13 19.02 -4.57 5.40
N LYS A 14 19.65 -5.23 4.43
CA LYS A 14 20.93 -4.83 3.83
C LYS A 14 20.98 -3.38 3.35
N TYR A 15 19.85 -2.87 2.89
CA TYR A 15 19.72 -1.51 2.37
C TYR A 15 19.08 -0.54 3.37
N ASN A 16 18.98 -0.93 4.64
CA ASN A 16 18.58 0.01 5.67
C ASN A 16 19.66 1.07 5.89
N LEU A 17 19.27 2.13 6.56
CA LEU A 17 20.13 3.26 6.84
C LEU A 17 21.47 2.84 7.48
N HIS A 18 22.57 3.26 6.88
CA HIS A 18 23.93 3.11 7.43
C HIS A 18 24.85 4.21 6.87
N GLY A 19 25.91 4.56 7.60
CA GLY A 19 26.87 5.58 7.22
C GLY A 19 26.70 6.91 7.97
N ASN A 20 27.28 7.99 7.46
CA ASN A 20 27.38 9.28 8.13
C ASN A 20 26.46 10.36 7.56
N ASP A 21 26.32 10.38 6.23
CA ASP A 21 25.66 11.48 5.53
C ASP A 21 24.35 10.98 4.91
N PHE A 22 23.29 11.68 5.22
CA PHE A 22 21.94 11.33 4.76
C PHE A 22 21.25 12.58 4.24
N TYR A 23 20.62 12.44 3.09
CA TYR A 23 19.74 13.47 2.54
C TYR A 23 18.57 12.84 1.81
N ASN A 24 17.48 13.55 1.79
CA ASN A 24 16.33 13.29 0.93
C ASN A 24 15.90 14.60 0.29
N LEU A 25 15.68 14.56 -1.00
CA LEU A 25 15.08 15.65 -1.77
C LEU A 25 13.75 15.15 -2.30
N GLY A 26 12.70 15.93 -2.13
CA GLY A 26 11.36 15.57 -2.57
C GLY A 26 10.70 16.71 -3.34
N VAL A 27 9.83 16.33 -4.27
CA VAL A 27 8.94 17.23 -5.00
C VAL A 27 7.55 16.64 -4.93
N ASP A 28 6.60 17.46 -4.52
CA ASP A 28 5.18 17.15 -4.58
C ASP A 28 4.48 18.02 -5.63
N TYR A 29 3.42 17.48 -6.18
CA TYR A 29 2.58 18.19 -7.15
C TYR A 29 1.12 17.85 -6.97
N LYS A 30 0.26 18.80 -7.32
CA LYS A 30 -1.18 18.65 -7.28
C LYS A 30 -1.83 19.37 -8.43
N TYR A 31 -2.58 18.62 -9.22
CA TYR A 31 -3.44 19.16 -10.26
C TYR A 31 -4.90 18.91 -9.88
N ARG A 32 -5.74 19.92 -10.08
CA ARG A 32 -7.19 19.82 -9.93
C ARG A 32 -7.85 20.49 -11.10
N GLY A 33 -8.57 19.72 -11.90
CA GLY A 33 -9.30 20.24 -13.06
C GLY A 33 -10.57 19.42 -13.31
N GLY A 34 -11.71 20.09 -13.35
CA GLY A 34 -13.00 19.45 -13.60
C GLY A 34 -13.29 18.28 -12.66
N ARG A 35 -13.33 17.08 -13.22
CA ARG A 35 -13.61 15.83 -12.50
C ARG A 35 -12.36 15.08 -12.04
N VAL A 36 -11.18 15.61 -12.34
CA VAL A 36 -9.89 14.98 -12.09
C VAL A 36 -9.16 15.68 -10.96
N VAL A 37 -8.61 14.90 -10.03
CA VAL A 37 -7.60 15.35 -9.07
C VAL A 37 -6.41 14.41 -9.18
N TRP A 38 -5.26 14.96 -9.52
CA TRP A 38 -4.00 14.23 -9.59
C TRP A 38 -3.02 14.79 -8.58
N ILE A 39 -2.52 13.94 -7.72
CA ILE A 39 -1.57 14.29 -6.67
C ILE A 39 -0.40 13.31 -6.79
N GLY A 40 0.80 13.79 -6.67
CA GLY A 40 1.96 12.92 -6.63
C GLY A 40 3.09 13.50 -5.82
N GLU A 41 3.98 12.61 -5.47
CA GLU A 41 5.20 12.89 -4.74
C GLU A 41 6.33 12.05 -5.33
N GLY A 42 7.47 12.68 -5.61
CA GLY A 42 8.69 12.03 -5.99
C GLY A 42 9.80 12.41 -5.02
N ALA A 43 10.58 11.47 -4.56
CA ALA A 43 11.70 11.72 -3.67
C ALA A 43 12.91 10.90 -4.08
N VAL A 44 14.10 11.47 -3.91
CA VAL A 44 15.39 10.81 -4.07
C VAL A 44 16.21 10.97 -2.81
N GLY A 45 16.88 9.92 -2.40
CA GLY A 45 17.80 9.91 -1.27
C GLY A 45 19.25 9.73 -1.72
N LYS A 46 20.15 9.60 -0.78
CA LYS A 46 21.55 9.21 -1.05
C LYS A 46 21.62 7.91 -1.85
N GLN A 47 20.69 7.01 -1.59
CA GLN A 47 20.51 5.77 -2.32
C GLN A 47 19.01 5.64 -2.63
N GLY A 48 18.70 5.37 -3.89
CA GLY A 48 17.34 5.05 -4.28
C GLY A 48 16.37 6.23 -4.41
N TYR A 49 15.14 5.86 -4.73
CA TYR A 49 14.04 6.78 -4.99
C TYR A 49 12.70 6.24 -4.50
N ALA A 50 11.75 7.14 -4.29
CA ALA A 50 10.37 6.84 -4.02
C ALA A 50 9.45 7.67 -4.91
N LEU A 51 8.42 7.04 -5.44
CA LEU A 51 7.40 7.64 -6.29
C LEU A 51 6.02 7.21 -5.78
N LEU A 52 5.14 8.20 -5.60
CA LEU A 52 3.74 7.99 -5.26
C LEU A 52 2.88 8.87 -6.17
N ASN A 53 1.93 8.25 -6.87
CA ASN A 53 0.96 8.95 -7.72
C ASN A 53 -0.45 8.54 -7.32
N GLN A 54 -1.34 9.49 -7.22
CA GLN A 54 -2.75 9.28 -6.94
C GLN A 54 -3.59 10.04 -7.96
N LEU A 55 -4.46 9.32 -8.65
CA LEU A 55 -5.43 9.87 -9.58
C LEU A 55 -6.84 9.57 -9.06
N LYS A 56 -7.60 10.62 -8.77
CA LYS A 56 -9.01 10.53 -8.41
C LYS A 56 -9.85 11.07 -9.54
N TYR A 57 -10.82 10.29 -9.99
CA TYR A 57 -11.77 10.66 -11.04
C TYR A 57 -13.21 10.58 -10.52
N LYS A 58 -13.91 11.72 -10.54
CA LYS A 58 -15.34 11.81 -10.20
C LYS A 58 -16.17 11.61 -11.47
N ILE A 59 -16.79 10.44 -11.64
CA ILE A 59 -17.63 10.13 -12.81
C ILE A 59 -18.88 10.98 -12.79
N LEU A 60 -19.62 10.92 -11.68
CA LEU A 60 -20.79 11.73 -11.37
C LEU A 60 -20.99 11.77 -9.85
N THR A 61 -22.04 12.44 -9.38
CA THR A 61 -22.36 12.49 -7.95
C THR A 61 -22.64 11.09 -7.42
N GLY A 62 -21.92 10.68 -6.37
CA GLY A 62 -22.01 9.34 -5.78
C GLY A 62 -21.15 8.27 -6.48
N TYR A 63 -20.40 8.59 -7.56
CA TYR A 63 -19.54 7.65 -8.27
C TYR A 63 -18.14 8.22 -8.46
N GLN A 64 -17.15 7.51 -7.94
CA GLN A 64 -15.76 7.93 -8.06
C GLN A 64 -14.81 6.74 -8.19
N LEU A 65 -13.72 6.97 -8.87
CA LEU A 65 -12.59 6.05 -9.00
C LEU A 65 -11.34 6.66 -8.37
N LEU A 66 -10.52 5.82 -7.80
CA LEU A 66 -9.21 6.16 -7.26
C LEU A 66 -8.19 5.16 -7.78
N LEU A 67 -7.13 5.66 -8.37
CA LEU A 67 -5.96 4.89 -8.76
C LEU A 67 -4.76 5.43 -8.01
N ILE A 68 -4.00 4.56 -7.36
CA ILE A 68 -2.72 4.91 -6.74
C ILE A 68 -1.65 4.00 -7.33
N HIS A 69 -0.55 4.60 -7.78
CA HIS A 69 0.67 3.91 -8.14
C HIS A 69 1.76 4.29 -7.15
N ARG A 70 2.46 3.29 -6.63
CA ARG A 70 3.62 3.47 -5.77
C ARG A 70 4.80 2.66 -6.27
N CYS A 71 5.97 3.27 -6.25
CA CYS A 71 7.22 2.63 -6.63
C CYS A 71 8.32 3.12 -5.69
N TYR A 72 8.74 2.27 -4.79
CA TYR A 72 9.77 2.55 -3.80
C TYR A 72 10.95 1.61 -4.06
N SER A 73 12.11 2.15 -4.41
CA SER A 73 13.29 1.32 -4.62
C SER A 73 13.71 0.64 -3.31
N HIS A 74 14.39 -0.50 -3.42
CA HIS A 74 14.77 -1.30 -2.25
C HIS A 74 15.83 -0.65 -1.35
N ASP A 75 16.54 0.32 -1.88
CA ASP A 75 17.62 1.08 -1.25
C ASP A 75 17.22 2.50 -0.82
N TYR A 76 15.99 2.94 -1.13
CA TYR A 76 15.50 4.22 -0.66
C TYR A 76 15.23 4.19 0.84
N TRP A 77 15.62 5.25 1.53
CA TRP A 77 15.32 5.45 2.95
C TRP A 77 14.83 6.86 3.22
N SER A 78 13.83 6.99 4.07
CA SER A 78 13.34 8.26 4.57
C SER A 78 13.12 8.21 6.07
N PHE A 79 13.61 9.24 6.80
CA PHE A 79 13.44 9.35 8.25
C PHE A 79 11.99 9.63 8.64
N PHE A 80 11.27 10.39 7.83
CA PHE A 80 9.92 10.88 8.15
C PHE A 80 8.85 10.36 7.20
N GLY A 81 9.25 9.70 6.12
CA GLY A 81 8.34 9.15 5.13
C GLY A 81 7.54 7.98 5.68
N ARG A 82 6.24 7.98 5.41
CA ARG A 82 5.36 6.82 5.65
C ARG A 82 4.96 6.21 4.32
N SER A 83 4.92 4.90 4.26
CA SER A 83 4.46 4.20 3.07
C SER A 83 2.95 4.32 2.89
N CYS A 84 2.52 4.54 1.64
CA CYS A 84 1.16 4.29 1.20
C CYS A 84 1.11 2.88 0.57
N GLY A 85 1.26 1.83 1.38
CA GLY A 85 1.37 0.46 0.87
C GLY A 85 1.27 -0.61 1.96
N GLU A 86 1.73 -1.80 1.62
CA GLU A 86 1.74 -2.96 2.54
C GLU A 86 2.88 -2.84 3.59
N GLY A 87 3.98 -2.18 3.25
CA GLY A 87 5.09 -1.88 4.15
C GLY A 87 4.82 -0.65 5.02
N SER A 88 5.51 -0.51 6.15
CA SER A 88 5.44 0.69 7.00
C SER A 88 6.34 1.83 6.51
N ALA A 89 7.47 1.48 5.86
CA ALA A 89 8.41 2.42 5.28
C ALA A 89 8.25 2.49 3.76
N PRO A 90 8.51 3.63 3.10
CA PRO A 90 8.47 3.77 1.65
C PRO A 90 9.73 3.17 1.01
N GLN A 91 9.90 1.86 1.13
CA GLN A 91 11.07 1.11 0.68
C GLN A 91 10.66 -0.25 0.15
N ASN A 92 11.34 -0.71 -0.93
CA ASN A 92 11.21 -2.07 -1.46
C ASN A 92 9.77 -2.48 -1.79
N GLU A 93 8.98 -1.60 -2.41
CA GLU A 93 7.61 -1.93 -2.77
C GLU A 93 7.23 -1.27 -4.09
N ASN A 94 6.63 -2.05 -4.99
CA ASN A 94 5.99 -1.56 -6.19
C ASN A 94 4.54 -2.06 -6.18
N GLY A 95 3.58 -1.16 -6.41
CA GLY A 95 2.17 -1.55 -6.33
C GLY A 95 1.20 -0.60 -6.99
N TRP A 96 0.03 -1.18 -7.29
CA TRP A 96 -1.13 -0.51 -7.84
C TRP A 96 -2.33 -0.73 -6.93
N TYR A 97 -2.96 0.35 -6.52
CA TYR A 97 -4.22 0.31 -5.78
C TYR A 97 -5.31 0.95 -6.62
N LEU A 98 -6.36 0.20 -6.89
CA LEU A 98 -7.57 0.66 -7.55
C LEU A 98 -8.72 0.62 -6.55
N ALA A 99 -9.52 1.69 -6.49
CA ALA A 99 -10.74 1.69 -5.72
C ALA A 99 -11.87 2.36 -6.48
N ALA A 100 -13.08 1.87 -6.25
CA ALA A 100 -14.31 2.41 -6.78
C ALA A 100 -15.35 2.60 -5.67
N GLU A 101 -16.03 3.73 -5.71
CA GLU A 101 -17.19 4.02 -4.86
C GLU A 101 -18.39 4.27 -5.74
N ALA A 102 -19.55 3.70 -5.36
CA ALA A 102 -20.82 3.85 -6.05
C ALA A 102 -21.98 3.97 -5.07
N ALA A 103 -22.89 4.92 -5.33
CA ALA A 103 -24.16 5.08 -4.62
C ALA A 103 -25.31 5.02 -5.64
N PRO A 104 -25.64 3.83 -6.19
CA PRO A 104 -26.63 3.69 -7.28
C PRO A 104 -28.07 3.93 -6.82
N TRP A 105 -28.37 3.71 -5.55
CA TRP A 105 -29.73 3.83 -4.97
C TRP A 105 -29.69 4.65 -3.68
N ALA A 106 -30.81 5.20 -3.31
CA ALA A 106 -30.97 5.85 -2.02
C ALA A 106 -30.60 4.90 -0.88
N HIS A 107 -29.89 5.42 0.12
CA HIS A 107 -29.43 4.69 1.30
C HIS A 107 -28.35 3.61 1.07
N TRP A 108 -27.96 3.32 -0.18
CA TRP A 108 -26.93 2.35 -0.49
C TRP A 108 -25.61 2.99 -0.89
N LYS A 109 -24.53 2.51 -0.29
CA LYS A 109 -23.15 2.81 -0.67
C LYS A 109 -22.36 1.53 -0.88
N PHE A 110 -21.69 1.43 -2.01
CA PHE A 110 -20.77 0.34 -2.32
C PHE A 110 -19.36 0.89 -2.45
N PHE A 111 -18.42 0.13 -1.93
CA PHE A 111 -17.00 0.40 -2.10
C PHE A 111 -16.31 -0.90 -2.47
N ALA A 112 -15.46 -0.86 -3.48
CA ALA A 112 -14.60 -1.98 -3.85
C ALA A 112 -13.18 -1.48 -4.02
N SER A 113 -12.19 -2.28 -3.61
CA SER A 113 -10.79 -1.98 -3.84
C SER A 113 -9.97 -3.22 -4.13
N LEU A 114 -8.89 -3.01 -4.88
CA LEU A 114 -7.91 -4.01 -5.24
C LEU A 114 -6.52 -3.40 -5.11
N ASP A 115 -5.69 -3.98 -4.28
CA ASP A 115 -4.28 -3.65 -4.11
C ASP A 115 -3.40 -4.79 -4.60
N MET A 116 -2.59 -4.53 -5.60
CA MET A 116 -1.59 -5.44 -6.15
C MET A 116 -0.22 -4.90 -5.83
N PHE A 117 0.61 -5.69 -5.15
CA PHE A 117 1.92 -5.25 -4.72
C PHE A 117 2.99 -6.33 -4.88
N SER A 118 4.20 -5.87 -5.05
CA SER A 118 5.40 -6.70 -5.16
C SER A 118 6.55 -6.10 -4.38
N PHE A 119 7.42 -6.96 -3.89
CA PHE A 119 8.63 -6.62 -3.17
C PHE A 119 9.82 -7.19 -3.95
N PRO A 120 10.56 -6.35 -4.69
CA PRO A 120 11.71 -6.79 -5.48
C PRO A 120 12.84 -7.38 -4.65
N TRP A 121 13.01 -6.94 -3.40
CA TRP A 121 14.03 -7.42 -2.47
C TRP A 121 13.41 -8.24 -1.32
N TRP A 122 14.25 -8.94 -0.60
CA TRP A 122 13.89 -9.75 0.57
C TRP A 122 13.22 -8.90 1.65
N LYS A 123 12.29 -9.55 2.35
CA LYS A 123 11.63 -8.98 3.53
C LYS A 123 11.85 -9.87 4.75
N TYR A 124 11.49 -9.34 5.90
CA TYR A 124 11.44 -10.15 7.11
C TYR A 124 10.53 -11.37 6.89
N ARG A 125 11.06 -12.57 7.13
CA ARG A 125 10.42 -13.88 6.89
C ARG A 125 10.08 -14.20 5.42
N ILE A 126 10.74 -13.56 4.46
CA ILE A 126 10.59 -13.87 3.04
C ILE A 126 11.96 -13.74 2.38
N SER A 127 12.54 -14.88 1.99
CA SER A 127 13.93 -15.00 1.51
C SER A 127 14.08 -14.87 -0.01
N LYS A 128 13.09 -14.25 -0.67
CA LYS A 128 13.12 -13.95 -2.12
C LYS A 128 12.22 -12.76 -2.44
N ALA A 129 12.26 -12.30 -3.68
CA ALA A 129 11.23 -11.40 -4.21
C ALA A 129 9.85 -12.03 -4.02
N SER A 130 8.87 -11.21 -3.64
CA SER A 130 7.53 -11.69 -3.31
C SER A 130 6.46 -10.73 -3.78
N GLN A 131 5.23 -11.24 -3.87
CA GLN A 131 4.09 -10.47 -4.34
C GLN A 131 2.83 -10.79 -3.54
N GLY A 132 1.85 -9.92 -3.65
CA GLY A 132 0.56 -10.13 -3.02
C GLY A 132 -0.56 -9.35 -3.68
N ILE A 133 -1.77 -9.70 -3.27
CA ILE A 133 -3.00 -9.04 -3.69
C ILE A 133 -3.91 -8.91 -2.47
N ASP A 134 -4.58 -7.78 -2.34
CA ASP A 134 -5.52 -7.47 -1.25
C ASP A 134 -6.78 -6.85 -1.86
N GLY A 135 -7.87 -7.58 -1.86
CA GLY A 135 -9.16 -7.15 -2.37
C GLY A 135 -10.14 -6.91 -1.24
N MET A 136 -10.95 -5.86 -1.35
CA MET A 136 -12.00 -5.54 -0.39
C MET A 136 -13.28 -5.13 -1.11
N PHE A 137 -14.40 -5.62 -0.63
CA PHE A 137 -15.73 -5.19 -1.02
C PHE A 137 -16.54 -4.81 0.23
N GLN A 138 -17.24 -3.70 0.15
CA GLN A 138 -18.07 -3.20 1.23
C GLN A 138 -19.41 -2.73 0.68
N ALA A 139 -20.49 -3.15 1.33
CA ALA A 139 -21.82 -2.64 1.13
C ALA A 139 -22.32 -1.99 2.43
N THR A 140 -22.86 -0.81 2.33
CA THR A 140 -23.43 -0.06 3.44
C THR A 140 -24.85 0.33 3.08
N TYR A 141 -25.80 0.04 3.96
CA TYR A 141 -27.19 0.42 3.82
C TYR A 141 -27.61 1.23 5.05
N SER A 142 -28.09 2.45 4.84
CA SER A 142 -28.50 3.38 5.90
C SER A 142 -29.84 4.02 5.54
N PRO A 143 -30.98 3.33 5.80
CA PRO A 143 -32.31 3.84 5.48
C PRO A 143 -32.74 4.98 6.38
N GLN A 144 -32.23 5.02 7.62
CA GLN A 144 -32.52 6.04 8.64
C GLN A 144 -31.22 6.46 9.33
N LYS A 145 -31.25 7.60 10.04
CA LYS A 145 -30.07 8.12 10.75
C LYS A 145 -29.52 7.13 11.81
N ASP A 146 -30.43 6.37 12.44
CA ASP A 146 -30.09 5.49 13.55
C ASP A 146 -30.03 4.01 13.16
N LEU A 147 -30.07 3.71 11.84
CA LEU A 147 -29.98 2.34 11.35
C LEU A 147 -28.89 2.23 10.28
N LEU A 148 -27.85 1.48 10.59
CA LEU A 148 -26.75 1.19 9.70
C LEU A 148 -26.54 -0.32 9.57
N LEU A 149 -26.68 -0.83 8.37
CA LEU A 149 -26.26 -2.18 7.99
C LEU A 149 -24.94 -2.09 7.22
N TYR A 150 -23.97 -2.85 7.65
CA TYR A 150 -22.63 -2.84 7.08
C TYR A 150 -22.17 -4.28 6.82
N LEU A 151 -21.80 -4.54 5.59
CA LEU A 151 -21.16 -5.79 5.15
C LEU A 151 -19.81 -5.47 4.56
N ASN A 152 -18.75 -6.11 5.04
CA ASN A 152 -17.40 -5.97 4.51
C ASN A 152 -16.78 -7.36 4.32
N TYR A 153 -16.29 -7.62 3.13
CA TYR A 153 -15.51 -8.80 2.79
C TYR A 153 -14.14 -8.39 2.32
N ARG A 154 -13.10 -9.00 2.87
CA ARG A 154 -11.71 -8.80 2.47
C ARG A 154 -11.06 -10.14 2.14
N TYR A 155 -10.42 -10.18 1.01
CA TYR A 155 -9.56 -11.25 0.55
C TYR A 155 -8.13 -10.75 0.46
N LYS A 156 -7.17 -11.47 1.06
CA LYS A 156 -5.76 -11.15 0.96
C LYS A 156 -4.95 -12.41 0.71
N ARG A 157 -4.12 -12.35 -0.33
CA ARG A 157 -3.11 -13.36 -0.65
C ARG A 157 -1.74 -12.70 -0.58
N LYS A 158 -0.82 -13.28 0.17
CA LYS A 158 0.58 -12.88 0.20
C LYS A 158 1.49 -14.06 0.41
N GLU A 159 2.73 -13.94 -0.03
CA GLU A 159 3.74 -14.96 0.12
C GLU A 159 4.43 -14.86 1.49
N ARG A 160 4.78 -16.01 2.08
CA ARG A 160 5.52 -16.14 3.34
C ARG A 160 6.39 -17.39 3.32
N ASP A 161 7.56 -17.32 3.95
CA ASP A 161 8.40 -18.49 4.17
C ASP A 161 7.79 -19.40 5.24
N VAL A 162 7.71 -20.68 4.91
CA VAL A 162 7.32 -21.76 5.82
C VAL A 162 8.53 -22.69 5.96
N SER A 163 8.88 -23.05 7.20
CA SER A 163 9.95 -24.00 7.49
C SER A 163 9.44 -25.43 7.22
N GLY A 164 10.11 -26.16 6.35
CA GLY A 164 9.87 -27.57 6.06
C GLY A 164 11.10 -28.42 6.34
N THR A 165 10.98 -29.73 6.21
CA THR A 165 12.05 -30.73 6.44
C THR A 165 13.27 -30.56 5.51
N GLY A 166 13.14 -29.82 4.41
CA GLY A 166 14.22 -29.54 3.44
C GLY A 166 14.69 -28.09 3.39
N GLY A 167 14.27 -27.23 4.35
CA GLY A 167 14.61 -25.81 4.36
C GLY A 167 13.39 -24.89 4.33
N LYS A 168 13.62 -23.59 4.04
CA LYS A 168 12.55 -22.59 3.91
C LYS A 168 11.98 -22.60 2.50
N VAL A 169 10.67 -22.74 2.38
CA VAL A 169 9.93 -22.66 1.13
C VAL A 169 8.94 -21.51 1.22
N THR A 170 8.93 -20.61 0.23
CA THR A 170 7.97 -19.51 0.17
C THR A 170 6.67 -19.99 -0.44
N LEU A 171 5.59 -19.94 0.32
CA LEU A 171 4.25 -20.37 -0.08
C LEU A 171 3.25 -19.20 0.00
N PRO A 172 2.20 -19.21 -0.84
CA PRO A 172 1.11 -18.27 -0.72
C PRO A 172 0.27 -18.56 0.53
N VAL A 173 -0.05 -17.50 1.27
CA VAL A 173 -0.96 -17.55 2.43
C VAL A 173 -2.19 -16.73 2.11
N PHE A 174 -3.36 -17.32 2.35
CA PHE A 174 -4.66 -16.74 2.04
C PHE A 174 -5.35 -16.32 3.34
N HIS A 175 -5.94 -15.14 3.34
CA HIS A 175 -6.74 -14.61 4.43
C HIS A 175 -8.09 -14.16 3.91
N HIS A 176 -9.15 -14.65 4.53
CA HIS A 176 -10.52 -14.22 4.28
C HIS A 176 -11.09 -13.59 5.55
N LYS A 177 -11.74 -12.46 5.42
CA LYS A 177 -12.37 -11.78 6.55
C LYS A 177 -13.71 -11.24 6.13
N LEU A 178 -14.76 -11.70 6.82
CA LEU A 178 -16.11 -11.20 6.69
C LEU A 178 -16.50 -10.45 7.96
N ARG A 179 -17.08 -9.28 7.82
CA ARG A 179 -17.64 -8.49 8.92
C ARG A 179 -19.03 -8.05 8.55
N CYS A 180 -19.98 -8.31 9.44
CA CYS A 180 -21.32 -7.76 9.41
C CYS A 180 -21.54 -6.93 10.67
N ARG A 181 -22.16 -5.78 10.54
CA ARG A 181 -22.53 -4.91 11.66
C ARG A 181 -23.94 -4.42 11.44
N LEU A 182 -24.72 -4.43 12.51
CA LEU A 182 -25.96 -3.71 12.67
C LEU A 182 -25.73 -2.68 13.78
N ALA A 183 -26.00 -1.43 13.53
CA ALA A 183 -25.87 -0.33 14.49
C ALA A 183 -27.00 0.66 14.29
#